data_ba375bca473e6ba96302250a7e1cdc0b
#
_entry.id   ba375bca473e6ba96302250a7e1cdc0b
#
_cell.length_a   1.000
_cell.length_b   1.000
_cell.length_c   1.000
_cell.angle_alpha   90.00
_cell.angle_beta   90.00
_cell.angle_gamma   90.00
#
_symmetry.space_group_name_H-M   'P 1'
#
loop_
_entity.id
_entity.type
_entity.pdbx_description
1 polymer ?
#
loop_
_entity_poly.entity_id
_entity_poly.type
_entity_poly.pdbx_seq_one_letter_code
_entity_poly.pdbx_strand_id
1 'polypeptide(L)'
;MTAGRLVYCMGPSGVGKDSLLDWLRAHLPLPLPWPVHWAQRTISRAATSGGEAHESVCPKAFAALCSEHAFALHWHANGLGYGVRHVQLAPLARGHWVLLNGSRAYLPEALARFPDLRAVHITASPQVLRERLLSRGRETREEVEARVQRALAYTPPPGAASLEVHNDGALGDAGLRLLNALEKLPGWPRRSGKLSPIAPILSSTP
;
A
#
# COMPACT_ATOMS: atom_id res chain seq x y z
N MET A 1 17.14 -14.14 -13.06
CA MET A 1 15.93 -13.33 -12.80
C MET A 1 15.92 -13.02 -11.31
N THR A 2 15.95 -11.75 -10.91
CA THR A 2 15.94 -11.32 -9.52
C THR A 2 14.50 -11.41 -9.02
N ALA A 3 14.13 -12.59 -8.53
CA ALA A 3 12.79 -12.91 -8.06
C ALA A 3 12.37 -12.05 -6.85
N GLY A 4 11.11 -11.70 -6.79
CA GLY A 4 10.46 -11.26 -5.56
C GLY A 4 10.68 -9.82 -5.11
N ARG A 5 10.94 -8.88 -6.03
CA ARG A 5 11.17 -7.46 -5.67
C ARG A 5 9.92 -6.56 -5.81
N LEU A 6 8.76 -7.11 -6.15
CA LEU A 6 7.49 -6.40 -6.08
C LEU A 6 6.87 -6.58 -4.70
N VAL A 7 6.74 -5.49 -3.94
CA VAL A 7 6.04 -5.47 -2.65
C VAL A 7 4.63 -4.92 -2.88
N TYR A 8 3.64 -5.75 -2.60
CA TYR A 8 2.22 -5.46 -2.79
C TYR A 8 1.58 -5.16 -1.44
N CYS A 9 1.47 -3.87 -1.09
CA CYS A 9 0.88 -3.43 0.18
C CYS A 9 -0.64 -3.41 0.06
N MET A 10 -1.32 -4.17 0.90
CA MET A 10 -2.78 -4.25 0.91
C MET A 10 -3.35 -4.14 2.31
N GLY A 11 -4.64 -3.90 2.41
CA GLY A 11 -5.35 -3.80 3.70
C GLY A 11 -6.70 -3.14 3.52
N PRO A 12 -7.57 -3.19 4.53
CA PRO A 12 -8.91 -2.60 4.45
C PRO A 12 -8.86 -1.08 4.25
N SER A 13 -9.97 -0.54 3.76
CA SER A 13 -10.15 0.91 3.76
C SER A 13 -10.12 1.44 5.20
N GLY A 14 -9.46 2.56 5.44
CA GLY A 14 -9.34 3.11 6.79
C GLY A 14 -8.14 2.61 7.60
N VAL A 15 -7.44 1.56 7.16
CA VAL A 15 -6.32 0.99 7.92
C VAL A 15 -5.07 1.89 7.97
N GLY A 16 -5.00 2.96 7.16
CA GLY A 16 -3.86 3.89 7.15
C GLY A 16 -2.71 3.47 6.22
N LYS A 17 -2.99 2.72 5.15
CA LYS A 17 -1.96 2.32 4.17
C LYS A 17 -1.15 3.49 3.62
N ASP A 18 -1.84 4.52 3.15
CA ASP A 18 -1.19 5.68 2.51
C ASP A 18 -0.24 6.37 3.50
N SER A 19 -0.72 6.63 4.72
CA SER A 19 0.11 7.23 5.78
C SER A 19 1.33 6.38 6.15
N LEU A 20 1.17 5.05 6.18
CA LEU A 20 2.29 4.14 6.45
C LEU A 20 3.31 4.10 5.32
N LEU A 21 2.85 4.15 4.07
CA LEU A 21 3.74 4.19 2.91
C LEU A 21 4.47 5.53 2.83
N ASP A 22 3.80 6.64 3.14
CA ASP A 22 4.43 7.96 3.23
C ASP A 22 5.45 8.02 4.37
N TRP A 23 5.10 7.47 5.54
CA TRP A 23 6.03 7.34 6.65
C TRP A 23 7.27 6.52 6.25
N LEU A 24 7.05 5.38 5.62
CA LEU A 24 8.15 4.52 5.15
C LEU A 24 9.05 5.27 4.16
N ARG A 25 8.47 6.01 3.21
CA ARG A 25 9.22 6.82 2.23
C ARG A 25 10.10 7.85 2.92
N ALA A 26 9.59 8.51 3.96
CA ALA A 26 10.32 9.52 4.72
C ALA A 26 11.43 8.94 5.61
N HIS A 27 11.34 7.66 6.00
CA HIS A 27 12.24 7.03 6.97
C HIS A 27 13.14 5.94 6.38
N LEU A 28 13.03 5.68 5.07
CA LEU A 28 14.03 4.84 4.42
C LEU A 28 15.39 5.55 4.43
N PRO A 29 16.47 4.85 4.85
CA PRO A 29 17.79 5.46 4.86
C PRO A 29 18.23 5.82 3.43
N LEU A 30 18.86 6.97 3.28
CA LEU A 30 19.45 7.42 2.01
C LEU A 30 20.94 7.65 2.20
N PRO A 31 21.79 7.30 1.20
CA PRO A 31 21.45 6.58 -0.01
C PRO A 31 21.22 5.09 0.23
N LEU A 32 20.21 4.50 -0.39
CA LEU A 32 20.06 3.06 -0.42
C LEU A 32 21.00 2.45 -1.45
N PRO A 33 21.60 1.27 -1.18
CA PRO A 33 22.43 0.56 -2.17
C PRO A 33 21.65 0.16 -3.43
N TRP A 34 20.31 0.10 -3.30
CA TRP A 34 19.37 -0.20 -4.38
C TRP A 34 18.16 0.72 -4.31
N PRO A 35 17.78 1.39 -5.42
CA PRO A 35 16.63 2.28 -5.41
C PRO A 35 15.34 1.51 -5.12
N VAL A 36 14.49 2.09 -4.27
CA VAL A 36 13.12 1.64 -4.03
C VAL A 36 12.19 2.57 -4.81
N HIS A 37 11.43 1.99 -5.73
CA HIS A 37 10.45 2.72 -6.52
C HIS A 37 9.07 2.61 -5.89
N TRP A 38 8.35 3.71 -5.90
CA TRP A 38 6.97 3.82 -5.42
C TRP A 38 6.06 3.87 -6.63
N ALA A 39 5.40 2.76 -6.93
CA ALA A 39 4.53 2.68 -8.09
C ALA A 39 3.32 3.61 -7.90
N GLN A 40 3.21 4.62 -8.74
CA GLN A 40 2.07 5.51 -8.78
C GLN A 40 0.89 4.81 -9.43
N ARG A 41 -0.30 4.92 -8.81
CA ARG A 41 -1.53 4.41 -9.39
C ARG A 41 -2.17 5.46 -10.31
N THR A 42 -2.80 5.00 -11.38
CA THR A 42 -3.78 5.76 -12.15
C THR A 42 -5.16 5.48 -11.56
N ILE A 43 -5.92 6.51 -11.20
CA ILE A 43 -7.24 6.35 -10.56
C ILE A 43 -8.29 7.15 -11.33
N SER A 44 -9.46 6.55 -11.57
CA SER A 44 -10.58 7.20 -12.27
C SER A 44 -11.36 8.17 -11.36
N ARG A 45 -10.66 9.11 -10.73
CA ARG A 45 -11.24 10.17 -9.88
C ARG A 45 -10.50 11.49 -10.05
N ALA A 46 -11.14 12.61 -9.68
CA ALA A 46 -10.50 13.92 -9.72
C ALA A 46 -9.29 14.02 -8.76
N ALA A 47 -8.26 14.72 -9.16
CA ALA A 47 -7.02 14.90 -8.39
C ALA A 47 -7.22 15.57 -7.02
N THR A 48 -8.24 16.42 -6.91
CA THR A 48 -8.59 17.18 -5.69
C THR A 48 -9.22 16.33 -4.58
N SER A 49 -9.46 15.04 -4.83
CA SER A 49 -10.16 14.16 -3.87
C SER A 49 -9.33 13.72 -2.66
N GLY A 50 -8.10 14.22 -2.51
CA GLY A 50 -7.20 13.89 -1.40
C GLY A 50 -6.69 12.44 -1.41
N GLY A 51 -5.76 12.11 -0.53
CA GLY A 51 -5.14 10.79 -0.42
C GLY A 51 -3.76 10.72 -1.08
N GLU A 52 -3.31 9.54 -1.48
CA GLU A 52 -2.00 9.35 -2.11
C GLU A 52 -1.85 10.13 -3.43
N ALA A 53 -0.62 10.49 -3.75
CA ALA A 53 -0.28 11.04 -5.06
C ALA A 53 -0.57 10.00 -6.15
N HIS A 54 -1.50 10.29 -7.04
CA HIS A 54 -1.93 9.39 -8.12
C HIS A 54 -2.09 10.15 -9.43
N GLU A 55 -2.00 9.44 -10.54
CA GLU A 55 -2.42 9.95 -11.84
C GLU A 55 -3.96 9.93 -11.89
N SER A 56 -4.55 11.13 -12.02
CA SER A 56 -6.00 11.28 -12.10
C SER A 56 -6.45 11.24 -13.56
N VAL A 57 -7.45 10.41 -13.85
CA VAL A 57 -8.09 10.34 -15.17
C VAL A 57 -9.60 10.29 -15.01
N CYS A 58 -10.35 10.70 -16.04
CA CYS A 58 -11.80 10.46 -16.02
C CYS A 58 -12.12 8.99 -16.31
N PRO A 59 -13.34 8.49 -15.96
CA PRO A 59 -13.73 7.10 -16.18
C PRO A 59 -13.60 6.65 -17.64
N LYS A 60 -13.92 7.53 -18.60
CA LYS A 60 -13.79 7.24 -20.04
C LYS A 60 -12.33 7.04 -20.44
N ALA A 61 -11.43 7.90 -19.97
CA ALA A 61 -10.00 7.74 -20.24
C ALA A 61 -9.43 6.48 -19.56
N PHE A 62 -9.90 6.14 -18.35
CA PHE A 62 -9.50 4.90 -17.69
C PHE A 62 -9.92 3.66 -18.50
N ALA A 63 -11.15 3.64 -19.03
CA ALA A 63 -11.62 2.55 -19.89
C ALA A 63 -10.80 2.43 -21.17
N ALA A 64 -10.45 3.55 -21.82
CA ALA A 64 -9.57 3.55 -23.00
C ALA A 64 -8.19 2.94 -22.68
N LEU A 65 -7.57 3.35 -21.56
CA LEU A 65 -6.29 2.80 -21.10
C LEU A 65 -6.35 1.28 -20.82
N CYS A 66 -7.49 0.79 -20.31
CA CYS A 66 -7.70 -0.66 -20.16
C CYS A 66 -7.74 -1.35 -21.53
N SER A 67 -8.48 -0.81 -22.51
CA SER A 67 -8.60 -1.36 -23.86
C SER A 67 -7.27 -1.35 -24.63
N GLU A 68 -6.44 -0.36 -24.37
CA GLU A 68 -5.09 -0.21 -24.93
C GLU A 68 -4.04 -1.06 -24.21
N HIS A 69 -4.43 -1.88 -23.24
CA HIS A 69 -3.53 -2.68 -22.41
C HIS A 69 -2.40 -1.84 -21.73
N ALA A 70 -2.68 -0.58 -21.38
CA ALA A 70 -1.72 0.34 -20.80
C ALA A 70 -1.30 -0.03 -19.36
N PHE A 71 -2.04 -0.93 -18.70
CA PHE A 71 -1.83 -1.32 -17.33
C PHE A 71 -1.20 -2.72 -17.19
N ALA A 72 -0.16 -2.80 -16.37
CA ALA A 72 0.36 -4.07 -15.90
C ALA A 72 -0.61 -4.75 -14.93
N LEU A 73 -1.27 -3.97 -14.06
CA LEU A 73 -2.30 -4.40 -13.13
C LEU A 73 -3.44 -3.38 -13.15
N HIS A 74 -4.70 -3.82 -13.13
CA HIS A 74 -5.85 -2.92 -12.96
C HIS A 74 -7.02 -3.65 -12.31
N TRP A 75 -7.83 -2.91 -11.54
CA TRP A 75 -9.00 -3.42 -10.85
C TRP A 75 -10.03 -2.32 -10.62
N HIS A 76 -11.23 -2.72 -10.22
CA HIS A 76 -12.28 -1.80 -9.78
C HIS A 76 -12.55 -2.02 -8.29
N ALA A 77 -12.70 -0.94 -7.54
CA ALA A 77 -13.09 -0.97 -6.14
C ALA A 77 -13.76 0.35 -5.75
N ASN A 78 -14.81 0.27 -4.91
CA ASN A 78 -15.53 1.43 -4.40
C ASN A 78 -16.01 2.41 -5.51
N GLY A 79 -16.48 1.88 -6.64
CA GLY A 79 -16.95 2.68 -7.79
C GLY A 79 -15.85 3.35 -8.62
N LEU A 80 -14.58 3.06 -8.36
CA LEU A 80 -13.43 3.64 -9.06
C LEU A 80 -12.61 2.56 -9.77
N GLY A 81 -11.99 2.94 -10.88
CA GLY A 81 -10.94 2.16 -11.54
C GLY A 81 -9.57 2.53 -10.96
N TYR A 82 -8.74 1.53 -10.75
CA TYR A 82 -7.35 1.63 -10.30
C TYR A 82 -6.47 0.90 -11.29
N GLY A 83 -5.39 1.52 -11.73
CA GLY A 83 -4.42 0.93 -12.64
C GLY A 83 -2.98 1.21 -12.22
N VAL A 84 -2.08 0.31 -12.56
CA VAL A 84 -0.63 0.49 -12.45
C VAL A 84 -0.06 0.34 -13.86
N ARG A 85 0.45 1.42 -14.42
CA ARG A 85 1.02 1.40 -15.77
C ARG A 85 2.27 0.54 -15.82
N HIS A 86 2.56 -0.05 -16.99
CA HIS A 86 3.77 -0.86 -17.20
C HIS A 86 5.06 -0.12 -16.82
N VAL A 87 5.15 1.18 -17.10
CA VAL A 87 6.32 2.01 -16.77
C VAL A 87 6.61 2.07 -15.26
N GLN A 88 5.58 1.95 -14.43
CA GLN A 88 5.73 1.96 -12.97
C GLN A 88 6.41 0.68 -12.45
N LEU A 89 6.30 -0.42 -13.16
CA LEU A 89 6.93 -1.70 -12.83
C LEU A 89 8.22 -1.96 -13.62
N ALA A 90 8.57 -1.12 -14.59
CA ALA A 90 9.80 -1.25 -15.38
C ALA A 90 11.09 -1.35 -14.54
N PRO A 91 11.20 -0.70 -13.34
CA PRO A 91 12.37 -0.84 -12.48
C PRO A 91 12.64 -2.27 -12.00
N LEU A 92 11.63 -3.15 -11.95
CA LEU A 92 11.80 -4.56 -11.61
C LEU A 92 12.80 -5.27 -12.54
N ALA A 93 12.77 -4.95 -13.85
CA ALA A 93 13.68 -5.52 -14.83
C ALA A 93 15.16 -5.18 -14.57
N ARG A 94 15.40 -4.06 -13.87
CA ARG A 94 16.74 -3.63 -13.44
C ARG A 94 17.12 -4.14 -12.05
N GLY A 95 16.30 -5.00 -11.45
CA GLY A 95 16.52 -5.55 -10.13
C GLY A 95 16.20 -4.57 -8.98
N HIS A 96 15.47 -3.49 -9.23
CA HIS A 96 15.04 -2.57 -8.19
C HIS A 96 13.82 -3.10 -7.45
N TRP A 97 13.64 -2.67 -6.21
CA TRP A 97 12.42 -2.91 -5.47
C TRP A 97 11.32 -1.96 -5.92
N VAL A 98 10.10 -2.47 -6.04
CA VAL A 98 8.92 -1.66 -6.33
C VAL A 98 7.88 -1.89 -5.25
N LEU A 99 7.42 -0.82 -4.61
CA LEU A 99 6.30 -0.83 -3.67
C LEU A 99 5.03 -0.36 -4.37
N LEU A 100 3.96 -1.11 -4.20
CA LEU A 100 2.67 -0.89 -4.81
C LEU A 100 1.56 -0.90 -3.76
N ASN A 101 0.71 0.13 -3.76
CA ASN A 101 -0.53 0.14 -2.97
C ASN A 101 -1.62 -0.62 -3.73
N GLY A 102 -1.91 -1.84 -3.30
CA GLY A 102 -2.80 -2.77 -3.95
C GLY A 102 -4.15 -3.00 -3.25
N SER A 103 -4.95 -3.88 -3.85
CA SER A 103 -6.26 -4.30 -3.32
C SER A 103 -6.21 -5.74 -2.83
N ARG A 104 -6.82 -6.02 -1.68
CA ARG A 104 -6.96 -7.40 -1.16
C ARG A 104 -7.72 -8.31 -2.14
N ALA A 105 -8.79 -7.79 -2.72
CA ALA A 105 -9.62 -8.55 -3.65
C ALA A 105 -8.90 -8.88 -4.97
N TYR A 106 -7.91 -8.08 -5.35
CA TYR A 106 -7.16 -8.28 -6.59
C TYR A 106 -5.83 -9.05 -6.38
N LEU A 107 -5.54 -9.48 -5.16
CA LEU A 107 -4.29 -10.20 -4.87
C LEU A 107 -4.15 -11.52 -5.67
N PRO A 108 -5.19 -12.35 -5.85
CA PRO A 108 -5.06 -13.57 -6.67
C PRO A 108 -4.59 -13.30 -8.09
N GLU A 109 -5.16 -12.30 -8.77
CA GLU A 109 -4.80 -11.91 -10.13
C GLU A 109 -3.40 -11.28 -10.18
N ALA A 110 -3.04 -10.53 -9.15
CA ALA A 110 -1.70 -9.97 -9.03
C ALA A 110 -0.65 -11.09 -8.88
N LEU A 111 -0.93 -12.12 -8.08
CA LEU A 111 -0.08 -13.30 -7.92
C LEU A 111 0.03 -14.11 -9.20
N ALA A 112 -1.07 -14.26 -9.96
CA ALA A 112 -1.04 -14.95 -11.25
C ALA A 112 -0.09 -14.27 -12.25
N ARG A 113 -0.01 -12.93 -12.22
CA ARG A 113 0.89 -12.14 -13.09
C ARG A 113 2.31 -12.00 -12.55
N PHE A 114 2.45 -11.95 -11.23
CA PHE A 114 3.71 -11.79 -10.51
C PHE A 114 3.81 -12.82 -9.39
N PRO A 115 4.11 -14.10 -9.70
CA PRO A 115 4.13 -15.19 -8.71
C PRO A 115 5.08 -14.95 -7.53
N ASP A 116 6.15 -14.18 -7.77
CA ASP A 116 7.17 -13.87 -6.77
C ASP A 116 6.88 -12.60 -5.96
N LEU A 117 5.72 -11.94 -6.15
CA LEU A 117 5.40 -10.74 -5.38
C LEU A 117 5.36 -11.05 -3.87
N ARG A 118 5.72 -10.04 -3.07
CA ARG A 118 5.67 -10.10 -1.61
C ARG A 118 4.49 -9.30 -1.11
N ALA A 119 3.45 -9.98 -0.65
CA ALA A 119 2.30 -9.32 -0.09
C ALA A 119 2.59 -8.78 1.31
N VAL A 120 2.22 -7.53 1.59
CA VAL A 120 2.20 -6.94 2.92
C VAL A 120 0.76 -6.63 3.27
N HIS A 121 0.22 -7.34 4.24
CA HIS A 121 -1.15 -7.14 4.73
C HIS A 121 -1.11 -6.21 5.94
N ILE A 122 -1.56 -4.97 5.74
CA ILE A 122 -1.71 -4.00 6.81
C ILE A 122 -3.09 -4.20 7.41
N THR A 123 -3.13 -4.46 8.72
CA THR A 123 -4.35 -4.70 9.49
C THR A 123 -4.51 -3.67 10.61
N ALA A 124 -5.68 -3.58 11.17
CA ALA A 124 -5.95 -2.89 12.43
C ALA A 124 -7.12 -3.57 13.12
N SER A 125 -7.24 -3.39 14.44
CA SER A 125 -8.35 -3.92 15.22
C SER A 125 -9.69 -3.36 14.72
N PRO A 126 -10.79 -4.10 14.90
CA PRO A 126 -12.14 -3.64 14.51
C PRO A 126 -12.51 -2.30 15.14
N GLN A 127 -12.09 -2.09 16.39
CA GLN A 127 -12.34 -0.83 17.08
C GLN A 127 -11.63 0.34 16.38
N VAL A 128 -10.33 0.24 16.13
CA VAL A 128 -9.54 1.28 15.47
C VAL A 128 -10.03 1.55 14.05
N LEU A 129 -10.41 0.50 13.29
CA LEU A 129 -11.00 0.68 11.95
C LEU A 129 -12.30 1.47 12.02
N ARG A 130 -13.20 1.13 12.96
CA ARG A 130 -14.47 1.81 13.17
C ARG A 130 -14.26 3.28 13.51
N GLU A 131 -13.41 3.58 14.48
CA GLU A 131 -13.08 4.95 14.89
C GLU A 131 -12.54 5.78 13.72
N ARG A 132 -11.60 5.23 12.96
CA ARG A 132 -11.01 5.91 11.81
C ARG A 132 -11.99 6.13 10.66
N LEU A 133 -12.90 5.21 10.42
CA LEU A 133 -13.93 5.36 9.39
C LEU A 133 -14.97 6.40 9.81
N LEU A 134 -15.43 6.36 11.06
CA LEU A 134 -16.38 7.33 11.61
C LEU A 134 -15.80 8.75 11.62
N SER A 135 -14.53 8.91 12.02
CA SER A 135 -13.88 10.23 12.07
C SER A 135 -13.75 10.89 10.69
N ARG A 136 -13.80 10.12 9.59
CA ARG A 136 -13.80 10.66 8.23
C ARG A 136 -15.12 11.28 7.80
N GLY A 137 -16.21 10.93 8.48
CA GLY A 137 -17.54 11.51 8.24
C GLY A 137 -18.11 11.32 6.85
N ARG A 138 -17.69 10.27 6.11
CA ARG A 138 -18.07 10.04 4.71
C ARG A 138 -19.14 8.97 4.55
N GLU A 139 -19.46 8.25 5.60
CA GLU A 139 -20.26 7.02 5.58
C GLU A 139 -21.19 6.97 6.78
N THR A 140 -22.32 6.30 6.62
CA THR A 140 -23.23 6.02 7.74
C THR A 140 -22.62 5.00 8.70
N ARG A 141 -23.17 4.87 9.90
CA ARG A 141 -22.70 3.88 10.88
C ARG A 141 -22.85 2.45 10.35
N GLU A 142 -23.93 2.17 9.63
CA GLU A 142 -24.21 0.87 9.01
C GLU A 142 -23.18 0.53 7.93
N GLU A 143 -22.81 1.51 7.10
CA GLU A 143 -21.77 1.34 6.08
C GLU A 143 -20.39 1.10 6.70
N VAL A 144 -20.08 1.82 7.79
CA VAL A 144 -18.84 1.62 8.56
C VAL A 144 -18.80 0.21 9.11
N GLU A 145 -19.87 -0.28 9.75
CA GLU A 145 -19.90 -1.63 10.31
C GLU A 145 -19.78 -2.70 9.22
N ALA A 146 -20.46 -2.53 8.09
CA ALA A 146 -20.32 -3.42 6.95
C ALA A 146 -18.88 -3.47 6.41
N ARG A 147 -18.13 -2.36 6.46
CA ARG A 147 -16.70 -2.33 6.09
C ARG A 147 -15.83 -3.04 7.10
N VAL A 148 -16.10 -2.86 8.39
CA VAL A 148 -15.38 -3.55 9.47
C VAL A 148 -15.59 -5.07 9.34
N GLN A 149 -16.83 -5.53 9.13
CA GLN A 149 -17.12 -6.94 8.94
C GLN A 149 -16.41 -7.52 7.70
N ARG A 150 -16.39 -6.80 6.58
CA ARG A 150 -15.62 -7.22 5.38
C ARG A 150 -14.11 -7.25 5.63
N ALA A 151 -13.61 -6.41 6.53
CA ALA A 151 -12.20 -6.44 6.89
C ALA A 151 -11.85 -7.70 7.70
N LEU A 152 -12.71 -8.10 8.62
CA LEU A 152 -12.57 -9.29 9.47
C LEU A 152 -12.74 -10.60 8.67
N ALA A 153 -13.66 -10.63 7.73
CA ALA A 153 -13.92 -11.81 6.91
C ALA A 153 -12.82 -12.10 5.87
N TYR A 154 -11.87 -11.19 5.70
CA TYR A 154 -10.82 -11.39 4.70
C TYR A 154 -9.79 -12.42 5.14
N THR A 155 -9.62 -13.45 4.32
CA THR A 155 -8.55 -14.44 4.45
C THR A 155 -7.65 -14.35 3.21
N PRO A 156 -6.32 -14.21 3.38
CA PRO A 156 -5.39 -14.25 2.25
C PRO A 156 -5.49 -15.57 1.49
N PRO A 157 -5.28 -15.56 0.16
CA PRO A 157 -5.25 -16.79 -0.63
C PRO A 157 -4.21 -17.78 -0.10
N PRO A 158 -4.48 -19.10 -0.17
CA PRO A 158 -3.49 -20.11 0.18
C PRO A 158 -2.19 -19.92 -0.60
N GLY A 159 -1.05 -20.06 0.06
CA GLY A 159 0.28 -19.91 -0.56
C GLY A 159 0.74 -18.47 -0.78
N ALA A 160 -0.10 -17.46 -0.54
CA ALA A 160 0.36 -16.08 -0.55
C ALA A 160 1.30 -15.82 0.64
N ALA A 161 2.61 -15.76 0.38
CA ALA A 161 3.58 -15.33 1.38
C ALA A 161 3.31 -13.88 1.75
N SER A 162 2.56 -13.65 2.84
CA SER A 162 2.22 -12.31 3.31
C SER A 162 2.93 -11.98 4.62
N LEU A 163 3.51 -10.78 4.66
CA LEU A 163 3.93 -10.14 5.90
C LEU A 163 2.73 -9.40 6.50
N GLU A 164 2.45 -9.63 7.77
CA GLU A 164 1.37 -8.90 8.45
C GLU A 164 1.92 -7.74 9.28
N VAL A 165 1.27 -6.58 9.18
CA VAL A 165 1.63 -5.36 9.90
C VAL A 165 0.39 -4.77 10.55
N HIS A 166 0.36 -4.78 11.88
CA HIS A 166 -0.71 -4.17 12.67
C HIS A 166 -0.50 -2.67 12.85
N ASN A 167 -1.54 -1.88 12.57
CA ASN A 167 -1.56 -0.42 12.67
C ASN A 167 -2.64 0.07 13.64
N ASP A 168 -2.52 -0.35 14.91
CA ASP A 168 -3.48 0.02 15.96
C ASP A 168 -3.06 1.24 16.81
N GLY A 169 -1.79 1.55 16.81
CA GLY A 169 -1.21 2.60 17.65
C GLY A 169 -0.67 3.80 16.88
N ALA A 170 0.41 4.37 17.39
CA ALA A 170 1.09 5.48 16.75
C ALA A 170 1.64 5.09 15.37
N LEU A 171 1.58 6.05 14.43
CA LEU A 171 2.05 5.84 13.06
C LEU A 171 3.52 5.41 13.00
N GLY A 172 4.37 6.00 13.86
CA GLY A 172 5.79 5.64 13.94
C GLY A 172 6.04 4.19 14.32
N ASP A 173 5.28 3.65 15.27
CA ASP A 173 5.40 2.25 15.70
C ASP A 173 4.98 1.29 14.59
N ALA A 174 3.89 1.58 13.93
CA ALA A 174 3.43 0.79 12.79
C ALA A 174 4.38 0.89 11.60
N GLY A 175 4.95 2.08 11.36
CA GLY A 175 5.98 2.32 10.35
C GLY A 175 7.25 1.52 10.63
N LEU A 176 7.71 1.46 11.88
CA LEU A 176 8.84 0.63 12.29
C LEU A 176 8.56 -0.86 12.11
N ARG A 177 7.33 -1.33 12.43
CA ARG A 177 6.92 -2.72 12.17
C ARG A 177 6.97 -3.03 10.68
N LEU A 178 6.46 -2.14 9.83
CA LEU A 178 6.50 -2.28 8.38
C LEU A 178 7.95 -2.36 7.88
N LEU A 179 8.80 -1.44 8.31
CA LEU A 179 10.21 -1.41 7.92
C LEU A 179 10.94 -2.70 8.36
N ASN A 180 10.76 -3.13 9.62
CA ASN A 180 11.33 -4.37 10.13
C ASN A 180 10.81 -5.62 9.39
N ALA A 181 9.55 -5.62 8.95
CA ALA A 181 8.99 -6.70 8.14
C ALA A 181 9.65 -6.75 6.75
N LEU A 182 9.85 -5.60 6.12
CA LEU A 182 10.51 -5.51 4.81
C LEU A 182 11.98 -5.93 4.88
N GLU A 183 12.69 -5.58 5.96
CA GLU A 183 14.10 -5.97 6.16
C GLU A 183 14.32 -7.49 6.30
N LYS A 184 13.25 -8.25 6.56
CA LYS A 184 13.30 -9.73 6.56
C LYS A 184 13.23 -10.30 5.14
N LEU A 185 12.84 -9.52 4.15
CA LEU A 185 12.78 -10.00 2.76
C LEU A 185 14.20 -10.21 2.21
N PRO A 186 14.48 -11.34 1.57
CA PRO A 186 15.77 -11.61 0.96
C PRO A 186 16.13 -10.54 -0.07
N GLY A 187 17.31 -9.89 0.10
CA GLY A 187 17.79 -8.85 -0.81
C GLY A 187 17.17 -7.47 -0.62
N TRP A 188 16.33 -7.26 0.42
CA TRP A 188 15.89 -5.92 0.81
C TRP A 188 17.10 -5.10 1.31
N PRO A 189 17.20 -3.81 0.96
CA PRO A 189 18.27 -2.95 1.43
C PRO A 189 18.22 -2.85 2.97
N ARG A 190 19.29 -3.31 3.62
CA ARG A 190 19.40 -3.24 5.08
C ARG A 190 19.97 -1.91 5.52
N ARG A 191 19.51 -1.41 6.64
CA ARG A 191 20.06 -0.21 7.28
C ARG A 191 21.50 -0.48 7.74
N SER A 192 22.41 0.43 7.40
CA SER A 192 23.74 0.46 8.00
C SER A 192 23.63 1.27 9.30
N GLY A 193 23.40 0.59 10.44
CA GLY A 193 23.35 1.22 11.76
C GLY A 193 22.03 1.06 12.50
N LYS A 194 22.07 1.15 13.84
CA LYS A 194 20.90 1.18 14.71
C LYS A 194 20.19 2.53 14.54
N LEU A 195 18.87 2.53 14.37
CA LEU A 195 18.08 3.75 14.54
C LEU A 195 18.29 4.24 15.98
N SER A 196 18.75 5.48 16.13
CA SER A 196 18.54 6.20 17.38
C SER A 196 17.03 6.32 17.61
N PRO A 197 16.51 6.14 18.84
CA PRO A 197 15.10 6.35 19.11
C PRO A 197 14.71 7.75 18.62
N ILE A 198 13.63 7.82 17.87
CA ILE A 198 13.09 9.08 17.34
C ILE A 198 12.75 9.94 18.56
N ALA A 199 13.43 11.07 18.70
CA ALA A 199 13.07 12.05 19.72
C ALA A 199 11.61 12.48 19.48
N PRO A 200 10.78 12.58 20.53
CA PRO A 200 9.43 13.08 20.37
C PRO A 200 9.49 14.49 19.76
N ILE A 201 8.73 14.69 18.68
CA ILE A 201 8.53 16.02 18.12
C ILE A 201 7.81 16.81 19.21
N LEU A 202 8.54 17.69 19.90
CA LEU A 202 7.96 18.66 20.80
C LEU A 202 7.03 19.54 19.97
N SER A 203 5.74 19.38 20.18
CA SER A 203 4.73 20.31 19.67
C SER A 203 5.01 21.67 20.27
N SER A 204 5.66 22.55 19.53
CA SER A 204 5.69 23.97 19.83
C SER A 204 4.30 24.51 19.58
N THR A 205 3.54 24.67 20.64
CA THR A 205 2.32 25.47 20.68
C THR A 205 2.75 26.93 20.83
N PRO A 206 2.23 27.86 20.02
CA PRO A 206 2.34 29.30 20.28
C PRO A 206 1.43 29.71 21.42
#